data_8163ca494551cd7d2d47110b98f0c22f
#
_entry.id   8163ca494551cd7d2d47110b98f0c22f
#
_cell.length_a   1.000
_cell.length_b   1.000
_cell.length_c   1.000
_cell.angle_alpha   90.00
_cell.angle_beta   90.00
_cell.angle_gamma   90.00
#
_symmetry.space_group_name_H-M   'P 1'
#
loop_
_entity.id
_entity.type
_entity.pdbx_description
1 polymer ?
#
loop_
_entity_poly.entity_id
_entity_poly.type
_entity_poly.pdbx_seq_one_letter_code
_entity_poly.pdbx_strand_id
1 'polypeptide(L)'
;MLRPTVVQVEAICAYQILVVFDNGEKKRFDVEPYIKGEWYGKLRSFEYFKRVFTDGFTVVWPDGQDICPDELYDLGQLVSSD
;
A
#
# COMPACT_ATOMS: atom_id res chain seq x y z
N MET A 1 14.39 -6.75 16.07
CA MET A 1 13.56 -7.58 15.19
C MET A 1 13.15 -6.80 13.95
N LEU A 2 13.31 -7.41 12.80
CA LEU A 2 12.97 -6.76 11.55
C LEU A 2 11.47 -6.86 11.32
N ARG A 3 10.88 -5.78 10.82
CA ARG A 3 9.49 -5.82 10.44
C ARG A 3 9.34 -6.53 9.10
N PRO A 4 8.18 -7.17 8.86
CA PRO A 4 7.94 -7.81 7.58
C PRO A 4 7.99 -6.79 6.44
N THR A 5 8.41 -7.25 5.28
CA THR A 5 8.44 -6.42 4.08
C THR A 5 7.31 -6.82 3.15
N VAL A 6 6.96 -5.92 2.24
CA VAL A 6 5.88 -6.14 1.29
C VAL A 6 6.40 -7.00 0.14
N VAL A 7 5.70 -8.10 -0.14
CA VAL A 7 6.07 -8.96 -1.26
C VAL A 7 5.06 -8.87 -2.40
N GLN A 8 3.87 -8.35 -2.12
CA GLN A 8 2.84 -8.20 -3.15
C GLN A 8 1.88 -7.11 -2.75
N VAL A 9 1.35 -6.39 -3.73
CA VAL A 9 0.36 -5.34 -3.49
C VAL A 9 -0.55 -5.22 -4.69
N GLU A 10 -1.83 -4.89 -4.44
CA GLU A 10 -2.78 -4.59 -5.50
C GLU A 10 -3.82 -3.59 -5.00
N ALA A 11 -4.33 -2.78 -5.90
CA ALA A 11 -5.42 -1.86 -5.59
C ALA A 11 -6.73 -2.65 -5.64
N ILE A 12 -7.51 -2.58 -4.57
CA ILE A 12 -8.78 -3.31 -4.52
C ILE A 12 -9.97 -2.39 -4.78
N CYS A 13 -9.86 -1.12 -4.43
CA CYS A 13 -10.89 -0.13 -4.74
C CYS A 13 -10.25 1.25 -4.58
N ALA A 14 -11.03 2.29 -4.83
CA ALA A 14 -10.53 3.64 -4.73
C ALA A 14 -9.90 3.85 -3.35
N TYR A 15 -8.62 4.20 -3.37
CA TYR A 15 -7.83 4.58 -2.20
C TYR A 15 -7.54 3.46 -1.21
N GLN A 16 -7.84 2.19 -1.56
CA GLN A 16 -7.49 1.07 -0.70
C GLN A 16 -6.65 0.05 -1.45
N ILE A 17 -5.65 -0.48 -0.76
CA ILE A 17 -4.76 -1.48 -1.33
C ILE A 17 -4.73 -2.70 -0.44
N LEU A 18 -4.49 -3.86 -1.05
CA LEU A 18 -4.25 -5.10 -0.34
C LEU A 18 -2.76 -5.38 -0.39
N VAL A 19 -2.16 -5.54 0.78
CA VAL A 19 -0.72 -5.72 0.92
C VAL A 19 -0.44 -7.09 1.51
N VAL A 20 0.46 -7.83 0.88
CA VAL A 20 0.91 -9.12 1.39
C VAL A 20 2.34 -8.96 1.87
N PHE A 21 2.58 -9.37 3.12
CA PHE A 21 3.90 -9.29 3.73
C PHE A 21 4.63 -10.63 3.64
N ASP A 22 5.94 -10.58 3.80
CA ASP A 22 6.77 -11.77 3.67
C ASP A 22 6.53 -12.81 4.77
N ASN A 23 5.84 -12.42 5.84
CA ASN A 23 5.46 -13.38 6.89
C ASN A 23 4.11 -14.04 6.59
N GLY A 24 3.52 -13.79 5.41
CA GLY A 24 2.26 -14.39 5.01
C GLY A 24 1.02 -13.59 5.39
N GLU A 25 1.17 -12.54 6.16
CA GLU A 25 0.01 -11.73 6.53
C GLU A 25 -0.47 -10.89 5.38
N LYS A 26 -1.79 -10.75 5.27
CA LYS A 26 -2.42 -9.88 4.28
C LYS A 26 -3.16 -8.78 5.03
N LYS A 27 -2.94 -7.54 4.63
CA LYS A 27 -3.58 -6.40 5.29
C LYS A 27 -4.16 -5.47 4.25
N ARG A 28 -5.31 -4.89 4.60
CA ARG A 28 -5.94 -3.86 3.78
C ARG A 28 -5.56 -2.51 4.38
N PHE A 29 -5.08 -1.63 3.54
CA PHE A 29 -4.59 -0.33 3.98
C PHE A 29 -5.32 0.78 3.24
N ASP A 30 -5.81 1.77 3.99
CA ASP A 30 -6.50 2.93 3.43
C ASP A 30 -5.48 4.02 3.14
N VAL A 31 -5.32 4.35 1.86
CA VAL A 31 -4.34 5.34 1.42
C VAL A 31 -4.93 6.75 1.42
N GLU A 32 -6.25 6.87 1.54
CA GLU A 32 -6.90 8.17 1.44
C GLU A 32 -6.29 9.26 2.32
N PRO A 33 -5.96 9.00 3.59
CA PRO A 33 -5.37 10.04 4.44
C PRO A 33 -4.03 10.57 3.93
N TYR A 34 -3.39 9.84 3.03
CA TYR A 34 -2.10 10.24 2.49
C TYR A 34 -2.22 11.03 1.19
N ILE A 35 -3.42 11.10 0.62
CA ILE A 35 -3.63 11.76 -0.68
C ILE A 35 -3.84 13.24 -0.44
N LYS A 36 -2.74 13.95 -0.24
CA LYS A 36 -2.73 15.38 0.03
C LYS A 36 -1.63 16.05 -0.78
N GLY A 37 -1.86 17.28 -1.15
CA GLY A 37 -0.88 18.05 -1.90
C GLY A 37 -0.76 17.57 -3.34
N GLU A 38 0.19 18.16 -4.07
CA GLU A 38 0.34 17.87 -5.50
C GLU A 38 0.96 16.51 -5.75
N TRP A 39 1.95 16.14 -4.95
CA TRP A 39 2.66 14.89 -5.16
C TRP A 39 1.72 13.69 -5.05
N TYR A 40 1.02 13.59 -3.91
CA TYR A 40 0.12 12.45 -3.70
C TYR A 40 -1.22 12.67 -4.38
N GLY A 41 -1.49 13.87 -4.87
CA GLY A 41 -2.76 14.17 -5.52
C GLY A 41 -3.04 13.32 -6.74
N LYS A 42 -2.01 12.83 -7.41
CA LYS A 42 -2.18 11.94 -8.55
C LYS A 42 -2.88 10.65 -8.16
N LEU A 43 -2.78 10.24 -6.91
CA LEU A 43 -3.41 9.01 -6.43
C LEU A 43 -4.93 9.11 -6.41
N ARG A 44 -5.49 10.30 -6.55
CA ARG A 44 -6.95 10.44 -6.61
C ARG A 44 -7.53 9.82 -7.87
N SER A 45 -6.74 9.72 -8.94
CA SER A 45 -7.15 9.04 -10.14
C SER A 45 -6.97 7.54 -9.93
N PHE A 46 -8.05 6.79 -10.04
CA PHE A 46 -7.95 5.35 -9.86
C PHE A 46 -7.06 4.71 -10.93
N GLU A 47 -7.07 5.26 -12.14
CA GLU A 47 -6.21 4.76 -13.21
C GLU A 47 -4.74 4.85 -12.84
N TYR A 48 -4.35 5.86 -12.10
CA TYR A 48 -2.99 5.97 -11.61
C TYR A 48 -2.80 5.15 -10.34
N PHE A 49 -3.79 5.20 -9.44
CA PHE A 49 -3.73 4.50 -8.16
C PHE A 49 -3.49 3.00 -8.33
N LYS A 50 -4.14 2.41 -9.33
CA LYS A 50 -4.02 0.97 -9.54
C LYS A 50 -2.67 0.56 -10.09
N ARG A 51 -1.79 1.51 -10.42
CA ARG A 51 -0.44 1.21 -10.88
C ARG A 51 0.54 0.95 -9.75
N VAL A 52 0.02 0.87 -8.53
CA VAL A 52 0.86 0.59 -7.37
C VAL A 52 1.61 -0.73 -7.55
N PHE A 53 2.86 -0.75 -7.08
CA PHE A 53 3.68 -1.96 -7.13
C PHE A 53 4.57 -1.98 -5.89
N THR A 54 5.27 -3.09 -5.69
CA THR A 54 6.22 -3.18 -4.59
C THR A 54 7.63 -3.22 -5.14
N ASP A 55 8.54 -2.54 -4.44
CA ASP A 55 9.95 -2.59 -4.77
C ASP A 55 10.68 -3.69 -3.99
N GLY A 56 9.91 -4.57 -3.33
CA GLY A 56 10.47 -5.63 -2.50
C GLY A 56 10.60 -5.21 -1.06
N PHE A 57 10.23 -3.99 -0.73
CA PHE A 57 10.35 -3.45 0.62
C PHE A 57 9.04 -2.81 1.07
N THR A 58 8.46 -1.95 0.25
CA THR A 58 7.21 -1.29 0.57
C THR A 58 6.39 -1.11 -0.71
N VAL A 59 5.30 -0.34 -0.65
CA VAL A 59 4.48 -0.05 -1.82
C VAL A 59 4.94 1.26 -2.42
N VAL A 60 4.95 1.32 -3.76
CA VAL A 60 5.45 2.46 -4.51
C VAL A 60 4.54 2.70 -5.72
N TRP A 61 4.41 3.96 -6.11
CA TRP A 61 3.73 4.35 -7.35
C TRP A 61 4.76 4.85 -8.36
N PRO A 62 4.42 4.89 -9.65
CA PRO A 62 5.41 5.17 -10.70
C PRO A 62 6.21 6.47 -10.55
N ASP A 63 5.63 7.51 -9.93
CA ASP A 63 6.34 8.76 -9.74
C ASP A 63 7.17 8.80 -8.46
N GLY A 64 7.25 7.69 -7.75
CA GLY A 64 8.07 7.60 -6.55
C GLY A 64 7.33 7.80 -5.24
N GLN A 65 6.01 8.01 -5.28
CA GLN A 65 5.24 8.07 -4.03
C GLN A 65 5.33 6.71 -3.35
N ASP A 66 5.53 6.73 -2.05
CA ASP A 66 5.61 5.50 -1.29
C ASP A 66 4.98 5.70 0.09
N ILE A 67 4.78 4.59 0.79
CA ILE A 67 4.26 4.61 2.15
C ILE A 67 5.19 3.77 3.00
N CYS A 68 5.54 4.28 4.17
CA CYS A 68 6.45 3.60 5.08
C CYS A 68 5.95 2.20 5.41
N PRO A 69 6.78 1.17 5.28
CA PRO A 69 6.32 -0.20 5.57
C PRO A 69 5.86 -0.39 7.01
N ASP A 70 6.44 0.38 7.95
CA ASP A 70 5.99 0.30 9.33
C ASP A 70 4.55 0.78 9.46
N GLU A 71 4.17 1.83 8.74
CA GLU A 71 2.80 2.32 8.77
C GLU A 71 1.86 1.34 8.12
N LEU A 72 2.28 0.73 7.02
CA LEU A 72 1.46 -0.29 6.37
C LEU A 72 1.15 -1.43 7.31
N TYR A 73 2.16 -1.87 8.05
CA TYR A 73 2.01 -2.99 8.96
C TYR A 73 1.20 -2.62 10.20
N ASP A 74 1.48 -1.46 10.77
CA ASP A 74 0.85 -1.05 12.03
C ASP A 74 -0.58 -0.57 11.84
N LEU A 75 -0.86 0.14 10.74
CA LEU A 75 -2.18 0.74 10.51
C LEU A 75 -3.06 -0.08 9.59
N GLY A 76 -2.48 -1.04 8.86
CA GLY A 76 -3.27 -1.91 8.01
C GLY A 76 -4.16 -2.83 8.82
N GLN A 77 -5.30 -3.20 8.24
CA GLN A 77 -6.24 -4.09 8.89
C GLN A 77 -6.03 -5.51 8.39
N LEU A 78 -5.85 -6.43 9.31
CA LEU A 78 -5.62 -7.83 8.96
C LEU A 78 -6.84 -8.37 8.22
N VAL A 79 -6.60 -9.01 7.10
CA VAL A 79 -7.66 -9.59 6.28
C VAL A 79 -7.73 -11.08 6.57
N SER A 80 -8.95 -11.55 6.87
CA SER A 80 -9.15 -12.98 7.09
C SER A 80 -8.91 -13.73 5.78
N SER A 81 -8.24 -14.87 5.88
CA SER A 81 -7.86 -15.64 4.72
C SER A 81 -8.80 -16.81 4.45
N ASP A 82 -10.03 -16.69 4.80
CA ASP A 82 -10.98 -17.78 4.59
C ASP A 82 -11.19 -18.11 3.14
#